data_19074156f85beeb6dfcc7e5ab2bcc744
#
_entry.id   19074156f85beeb6dfcc7e5ab2bcc744
#
_cell.length_a   1.000
_cell.length_b   1.000
_cell.length_c   1.000
_cell.angle_alpha   90.00
_cell.angle_beta   90.00
_cell.angle_gamma   90.00
#
_symmetry.space_group_name_H-M   'P 1'
#
loop_
_entity.id
_entity.type
_entity.pdbx_description
1 polymer ?
#
loop_
_entity_poly.entity_id
_entity_poly.type
_entity_poly.pdbx_seq_one_letter_code
_entity_poly.pdbx_strand_id
1 'polypeptide(L)'
;GFIGGHLLERLISLGWDVAGVDDMSAGHPELLPNPVRSLIGTADFASANVLNAVGHVDVVFHLAAVPRVSYSVEHPLETHRTNYDKTIALIDSIRLAQRRPRIVMASSSSVYGDGVPLPTAEESACLFAQLSPYAMQKLQCEMALRMYWQLYGVDSVALRFFNVFGPRQLGSSPYAQALAAWLTAYHEGRNLRSDGDGEQQRDMCYVSNVVDACIAAALASDKLCAKALNVGCGQRVSNNAILAFLGERLGPLTVERAPVRPGDVRITHADISAAPAPMSSS
;
A
#
# COMPACT_ATOMS: atom_id res chain seq x y z
N GLY A 1 2.57 -6.76 -8.32
CA GLY A 1 2.52 -7.09 -6.88
C GLY A 1 1.11 -7.38 -6.38
N PHE A 2 0.95 -7.67 -5.05
CA PHE A 2 -0.31 -8.13 -4.42
C PHE A 2 -1.51 -7.20 -4.69
N ILE A 3 -1.45 -5.96 -4.24
CA ILE A 3 -2.58 -5.00 -4.39
C ILE A 3 -2.81 -4.67 -5.87
N GLY A 4 -1.73 -4.43 -6.62
CA GLY A 4 -1.82 -4.08 -8.04
C GLY A 4 -2.51 -5.15 -8.89
N GLY A 5 -2.28 -6.44 -8.59
CA GLY A 5 -2.96 -7.55 -9.26
C GLY A 5 -4.47 -7.54 -9.05
N HIS A 6 -4.94 -7.29 -7.81
CA HIS A 6 -6.37 -7.17 -7.50
C HIS A 6 -7.00 -5.95 -8.18
N LEU A 7 -6.29 -4.81 -8.16
CA LEU A 7 -6.76 -3.59 -8.82
C LEU A 7 -6.90 -3.81 -10.33
N LEU A 8 -5.90 -4.40 -10.97
CA LEU A 8 -5.91 -4.68 -12.41
C LEU A 8 -7.09 -5.59 -12.79
N GLU A 9 -7.33 -6.68 -12.05
CA GLU A 9 -8.51 -7.55 -12.24
C GLU A 9 -9.82 -6.78 -12.16
N ARG A 10 -9.95 -5.93 -11.14
CA ARG A 10 -11.17 -5.15 -10.95
C ARG A 10 -11.39 -4.14 -12.06
N LEU A 11 -10.36 -3.43 -12.51
CA LEU A 11 -10.44 -2.48 -13.61
C LEU A 11 -10.87 -3.16 -14.91
N ILE A 12 -10.29 -4.34 -15.23
CA ILE A 12 -10.70 -5.14 -16.39
C ILE A 12 -12.18 -5.53 -16.27
N SER A 13 -12.63 -6.00 -15.09
CA SER A 13 -14.03 -6.39 -14.88
C SER A 13 -15.02 -5.24 -15.06
N LEU A 14 -14.56 -4.00 -14.89
CA LEU A 14 -15.31 -2.77 -15.11
C LEU A 14 -15.22 -2.24 -16.55
N GLY A 15 -14.51 -2.93 -17.43
CA GLY A 15 -14.36 -2.57 -18.84
C GLY A 15 -13.36 -1.43 -19.10
N TRP A 16 -12.43 -1.16 -18.19
CA TRP A 16 -11.38 -0.17 -18.41
C TRP A 16 -10.33 -0.70 -19.38
N ASP A 17 -9.80 0.18 -20.23
CA ASP A 17 -8.58 -0.09 -20.97
C ASP A 17 -7.37 0.13 -20.05
N VAL A 18 -6.62 -0.92 -19.77
CA VAL A 18 -5.60 -0.93 -18.73
C VAL A 18 -4.30 -1.58 -19.20
N ALA A 19 -3.18 -1.03 -18.71
CA ALA A 19 -1.88 -1.64 -18.83
C ALA A 19 -1.17 -1.57 -17.46
N GLY A 20 -0.44 -2.62 -17.10
CA GLY A 20 0.34 -2.69 -15.88
C GLY A 20 1.84 -2.72 -16.18
N VAL A 21 2.63 -2.20 -15.24
CA VAL A 21 4.09 -2.30 -15.27
C VAL A 21 4.58 -2.76 -13.90
N ASP A 22 5.45 -3.75 -13.88
CA ASP A 22 6.08 -4.28 -12.67
C ASP A 22 7.51 -4.71 -13.01
N ASP A 23 8.50 -4.41 -12.18
CA ASP A 23 9.89 -4.84 -12.41
C ASP A 23 10.14 -6.31 -12.02
N MET A 24 9.11 -6.96 -11.49
CA MET A 24 9.09 -8.35 -11.02
C MET A 24 10.05 -8.63 -9.85
N SER A 25 10.63 -7.61 -9.22
CA SER A 25 11.53 -7.77 -8.07
C SER A 25 10.88 -8.43 -6.86
N ALA A 26 9.56 -8.24 -6.71
CA ALA A 26 8.72 -8.87 -5.69
C ALA A 26 7.35 -9.30 -6.24
N GLY A 27 7.14 -9.18 -7.53
CA GLY A 27 5.91 -9.57 -8.22
C GLY A 27 5.90 -11.06 -8.53
N HIS A 28 4.72 -11.67 -8.43
CA HIS A 28 4.47 -13.07 -8.73
C HIS A 28 3.36 -13.17 -9.78
N PRO A 29 3.68 -12.95 -11.08
CA PRO A 29 2.67 -12.92 -12.14
C PRO A 29 1.98 -14.27 -12.34
N GLU A 30 2.61 -15.39 -11.92
CA GLU A 30 2.02 -16.72 -11.94
C GLU A 30 0.78 -16.87 -11.04
N LEU A 31 0.62 -15.98 -10.04
CA LEU A 31 -0.55 -15.96 -9.18
C LEU A 31 -1.75 -15.23 -9.82
N LEU A 32 -1.56 -14.62 -10.98
CA LEU A 32 -2.61 -13.86 -11.66
C LEU A 32 -3.25 -14.70 -12.77
N PRO A 33 -4.58 -14.54 -13.02
CA PRO A 33 -5.22 -15.12 -14.21
C PRO A 33 -4.55 -14.67 -15.51
N ASN A 34 -4.55 -15.53 -16.53
CA ASN A 34 -3.90 -15.23 -17.81
C ASN A 34 -4.31 -13.89 -18.45
N PRO A 35 -5.61 -13.50 -18.49
CA PRO A 35 -5.99 -12.21 -19.07
C PRO A 35 -5.33 -11.02 -18.36
N VAL A 36 -5.19 -11.08 -17.04
CA VAL A 36 -4.55 -10.03 -16.22
C VAL A 36 -3.05 -10.04 -16.44
N ARG A 37 -2.44 -11.22 -16.44
CA ARG A 37 -1.00 -11.39 -16.61
C ARG A 37 -0.49 -10.83 -17.93
N SER A 38 -1.22 -11.03 -19.02
CA SER A 38 -0.84 -10.55 -20.35
C SER A 38 -0.80 -9.03 -20.52
N LEU A 39 -1.42 -8.30 -19.59
CA LEU A 39 -1.43 -6.83 -19.58
C LEU A 39 -0.29 -6.22 -18.76
N ILE A 40 0.57 -7.05 -18.14
CA ILE A 40 1.69 -6.57 -17.33
C ILE A 40 3.00 -6.66 -18.13
N GLY A 41 3.55 -5.49 -18.45
CA GLY A 41 4.89 -5.35 -19.00
C GLY A 41 5.96 -5.43 -17.90
N THR A 42 7.04 -6.17 -18.16
CA THR A 42 8.19 -6.21 -17.24
C THR A 42 9.09 -5.01 -17.50
N ALA A 43 9.05 -4.01 -16.65
CA ALA A 43 9.91 -2.83 -16.76
C ALA A 43 10.00 -2.09 -15.41
N ASP A 44 11.06 -1.30 -15.27
CA ASP A 44 11.14 -0.26 -14.24
C ASP A 44 10.12 0.84 -14.56
N PHE A 45 9.29 1.21 -13.60
CA PHE A 45 8.28 2.26 -13.79
C PHE A 45 8.88 3.66 -14.06
N ALA A 46 10.15 3.87 -13.73
CA ALA A 46 10.90 5.08 -14.06
C ALA A 46 11.72 4.96 -15.36
N SER A 47 11.56 3.88 -16.14
CA SER A 47 12.19 3.78 -17.46
C SER A 47 11.62 4.81 -18.43
N ALA A 48 12.43 5.28 -19.37
CA ALA A 48 12.03 6.32 -20.33
C ALA A 48 10.75 5.94 -21.11
N ASN A 49 10.59 4.67 -21.49
CA ASN A 49 9.39 4.21 -22.22
C ASN A 49 8.13 4.35 -21.37
N VAL A 50 8.19 4.00 -20.08
CA VAL A 50 7.05 4.13 -19.17
C VAL A 50 6.74 5.60 -18.90
N LEU A 51 7.77 6.41 -18.61
CA LEU A 51 7.60 7.84 -18.37
C LEU A 51 7.03 8.60 -19.58
N ASN A 52 7.39 8.20 -20.79
CA ASN A 52 6.81 8.76 -22.02
C ASN A 52 5.36 8.32 -22.25
N ALA A 53 4.96 7.15 -21.76
CA ALA A 53 3.60 6.62 -21.95
C ALA A 53 2.55 7.28 -21.03
N VAL A 54 2.95 7.91 -19.91
CA VAL A 54 1.99 8.46 -18.93
C VAL A 54 1.09 9.57 -19.48
N GLY A 55 1.51 10.28 -20.52
CA GLY A 55 0.69 11.30 -21.19
C GLY A 55 -0.45 10.73 -22.05
N HIS A 56 -0.56 9.42 -22.22
CA HIS A 56 -1.56 8.75 -23.04
C HIS A 56 -2.67 8.07 -22.22
N VAL A 57 -2.65 8.19 -20.90
CA VAL A 57 -3.65 7.60 -20.00
C VAL A 57 -4.42 8.69 -19.24
N ASP A 58 -5.58 8.33 -18.68
CA ASP A 58 -6.41 9.23 -17.88
C ASP A 58 -6.01 9.22 -16.40
N VAL A 59 -5.55 8.06 -15.92
CA VAL A 59 -5.20 7.83 -14.50
C VAL A 59 -3.93 6.99 -14.43
N VAL A 60 -3.06 7.34 -13.50
CA VAL A 60 -1.90 6.55 -13.09
C VAL A 60 -2.09 6.06 -11.67
N PHE A 61 -2.25 4.75 -11.49
CA PHE A 61 -2.23 4.12 -10.17
C PHE A 61 -0.79 3.76 -9.80
N HIS A 62 -0.17 4.58 -8.98
CA HIS A 62 1.21 4.36 -8.55
C HIS A 62 1.27 3.51 -7.27
N LEU A 63 1.35 2.20 -7.44
CA LEU A 63 1.44 1.21 -6.36
C LEU A 63 2.84 0.62 -6.21
N ALA A 64 3.73 0.88 -7.18
CA ALA A 64 5.09 0.36 -7.18
C ALA A 64 5.90 0.95 -6.02
N ALA A 65 6.48 0.09 -5.21
CA ALA A 65 7.35 0.46 -4.09
C ALA A 65 8.06 -0.77 -3.54
N VAL A 66 9.09 -0.56 -2.73
CA VAL A 66 9.59 -1.56 -1.77
C VAL A 66 8.88 -1.32 -0.43
N PRO A 67 7.76 -2.02 -0.13
CA PRO A 67 6.81 -1.65 0.94
C PRO A 67 7.14 -2.32 2.29
N ARG A 68 8.41 -2.54 2.60
CA ARG A 68 8.86 -3.33 3.76
C ARG A 68 9.61 -2.46 4.75
N VAL A 69 8.97 -2.14 5.89
CA VAL A 69 9.52 -1.27 6.93
C VAL A 69 10.89 -1.75 7.40
N SER A 70 10.99 -3.01 7.86
CA SER A 70 12.27 -3.55 8.38
C SER A 70 13.35 -3.59 7.29
N TYR A 71 13.01 -3.96 6.05
CA TYR A 71 13.95 -3.93 4.94
C TYR A 71 14.49 -2.52 4.67
N SER A 72 13.65 -1.50 4.82
CA SER A 72 14.09 -0.11 4.64
C SER A 72 15.09 0.35 5.72
N VAL A 73 15.03 -0.22 6.91
CA VAL A 73 16.01 0.04 7.98
C VAL A 73 17.36 -0.57 7.63
N GLU A 74 17.37 -1.75 7.04
CA GLU A 74 18.59 -2.47 6.62
C GLU A 74 19.17 -1.90 5.31
N HIS A 75 18.29 -1.43 4.39
CA HIS A 75 18.66 -0.97 3.03
C HIS A 75 18.10 0.42 2.70
N PRO A 76 18.43 1.47 3.49
CA PRO A 76 17.77 2.79 3.38
C PRO A 76 17.99 3.49 2.03
N LEU A 77 19.18 3.40 1.45
CA LEU A 77 19.47 4.04 0.16
C LEU A 77 18.81 3.36 -1.03
N GLU A 78 18.72 2.03 -1.01
CA GLU A 78 18.07 1.27 -2.05
C GLU A 78 16.57 1.59 -2.08
N THR A 79 15.94 1.54 -0.91
CA THR A 79 14.52 1.87 -0.79
C THR A 79 14.23 3.34 -1.11
N HIS A 80 15.14 4.26 -0.77
CA HIS A 80 14.99 5.68 -1.13
C HIS A 80 14.98 5.87 -2.65
N ARG A 81 15.93 5.28 -3.35
CA ARG A 81 15.99 5.35 -4.83
C ARG A 81 14.71 4.84 -5.47
N THR A 82 14.18 3.72 -5.01
CA THR A 82 12.95 3.14 -5.57
C THR A 82 11.71 3.91 -5.15
N ASN A 83 11.54 4.18 -3.86
CA ASN A 83 10.29 4.72 -3.34
C ASN A 83 10.16 6.22 -3.55
N TYR A 84 11.26 6.98 -3.56
CA TYR A 84 11.23 8.44 -3.67
C TYR A 84 11.78 8.94 -5.01
N ASP A 85 13.04 8.69 -5.36
CA ASP A 85 13.65 9.30 -6.56
C ASP A 85 12.88 8.92 -7.83
N LYS A 86 12.56 7.64 -8.01
CA LYS A 86 11.78 7.18 -9.17
C LYS A 86 10.34 7.72 -9.16
N THR A 87 9.74 7.87 -7.98
CA THR A 87 8.40 8.49 -7.85
C THR A 87 8.43 9.95 -8.27
N ILE A 88 9.46 10.69 -7.91
CA ILE A 88 9.63 12.08 -8.38
C ILE A 88 9.78 12.13 -9.91
N ALA A 89 10.56 11.23 -10.49
CA ALA A 89 10.70 11.15 -11.96
C ALA A 89 9.33 10.90 -12.65
N LEU A 90 8.49 10.01 -12.07
CA LEU A 90 7.14 9.77 -12.56
C LEU A 90 6.25 11.02 -12.45
N ILE A 91 6.21 11.68 -11.30
CA ILE A 91 5.40 12.89 -11.09
C ILE A 91 5.85 14.00 -12.05
N ASP A 92 7.15 14.16 -12.25
CA ASP A 92 7.69 15.19 -13.14
C ASP A 92 7.40 14.89 -14.62
N SER A 93 7.45 13.63 -15.04
CA SER A 93 7.03 13.26 -16.40
C SER A 93 5.54 13.59 -16.66
N ILE A 94 4.68 13.38 -15.67
CA ILE A 94 3.25 13.75 -15.74
C ILE A 94 3.10 15.27 -15.82
N ARG A 95 3.88 16.03 -15.07
CA ARG A 95 3.91 17.51 -15.17
C ARG A 95 4.24 17.99 -16.59
N LEU A 96 5.19 17.32 -17.25
CA LEU A 96 5.65 17.68 -18.60
C LEU A 96 4.73 17.17 -19.71
N ALA A 97 3.86 16.20 -19.44
CA ALA A 97 2.95 15.63 -20.42
C ALA A 97 1.91 16.66 -20.90
N GLN A 98 1.54 16.60 -22.17
CA GLN A 98 0.47 17.46 -22.75
C GLN A 98 -0.88 17.16 -22.06
N ARG A 99 -1.21 15.89 -21.92
CA ARG A 99 -2.34 15.41 -21.11
C ARG A 99 -1.82 14.93 -19.78
N ARG A 100 -2.28 15.54 -18.70
CA ARG A 100 -1.84 15.23 -17.33
C ARG A 100 -2.84 14.29 -16.68
N PRO A 101 -2.52 12.99 -16.55
CA PRO A 101 -3.38 12.05 -15.83
C PRO A 101 -3.47 12.39 -14.35
N ARG A 102 -4.57 11.98 -13.72
CA ARG A 102 -4.66 11.97 -12.26
C ARG A 102 -3.72 10.92 -11.68
N ILE A 103 -3.02 11.23 -10.60
CA ILE A 103 -2.20 10.28 -9.86
C ILE A 103 -2.96 9.78 -8.63
N VAL A 104 -3.17 8.47 -8.54
CA VAL A 104 -3.62 7.79 -7.33
C VAL A 104 -2.43 7.03 -6.77
N MET A 105 -1.84 7.55 -5.69
CA MET A 105 -0.60 7.00 -5.13
C MET A 105 -0.85 6.21 -3.85
N ALA A 106 -0.27 5.02 -3.76
CA ALA A 106 -0.21 4.26 -2.53
C ALA A 106 0.75 4.91 -1.53
N SER A 107 0.20 5.51 -0.47
CA SER A 107 0.91 5.89 0.74
C SER A 107 0.69 4.83 1.82
N SER A 108 0.98 5.14 3.07
CA SER A 108 0.98 4.16 4.16
C SER A 108 0.62 4.81 5.49
N SER A 109 -0.07 4.08 6.36
CA SER A 109 -0.28 4.47 7.76
C SER A 109 1.02 4.65 8.55
N SER A 110 2.13 4.09 8.06
CA SER A 110 3.46 4.28 8.68
C SER A 110 3.91 5.75 8.73
N VAL A 111 3.34 6.63 7.89
CA VAL A 111 3.65 8.08 7.90
C VAL A 111 3.28 8.77 9.22
N TYR A 112 2.40 8.18 10.00
CA TYR A 112 2.00 8.72 11.29
C TYR A 112 3.04 8.49 12.40
N GLY A 113 3.87 7.45 12.28
CA GLY A 113 4.75 7.04 13.36
C GLY A 113 4.00 6.38 14.52
N ASP A 114 4.45 6.63 15.73
CA ASP A 114 3.85 6.09 16.97
C ASP A 114 3.41 7.22 17.90
N GLY A 115 2.55 6.90 18.90
CA GLY A 115 2.10 7.86 19.90
C GLY A 115 1.12 8.93 19.40
N VAL A 116 0.56 8.79 18.20
CA VAL A 116 -0.45 9.71 17.66
C VAL A 116 -1.84 9.43 18.27
N PRO A 117 -2.75 10.43 18.30
CA PRO A 117 -4.13 10.23 18.74
C PRO A 117 -4.84 9.13 17.96
N LEU A 118 -5.73 8.40 18.61
CA LEU A 118 -6.51 7.30 18.04
C LEU A 118 -8.02 7.58 18.19
N PRO A 119 -8.85 7.35 17.17
CA PRO A 119 -8.45 6.99 15.81
C PRO A 119 -7.61 8.07 15.16
N THR A 120 -6.71 7.66 14.23
CA THR A 120 -5.72 8.57 13.63
C THR A 120 -6.32 9.29 12.43
N ALA A 121 -6.52 10.59 12.55
CA ALA A 121 -6.96 11.45 11.45
C ALA A 121 -5.80 11.82 10.51
N GLU A 122 -6.11 12.25 9.28
CA GLU A 122 -5.10 12.54 8.26
C GLU A 122 -4.16 13.68 8.68
N GLU A 123 -4.63 14.64 9.45
CA GLU A 123 -3.88 15.78 9.97
C GLU A 123 -2.86 15.38 11.05
N SER A 124 -2.98 14.17 11.61
CA SER A 124 -2.06 13.67 12.64
C SER A 124 -0.66 13.33 12.09
N ALA A 125 -0.47 13.27 10.77
CA ALA A 125 0.85 13.05 10.20
C ALA A 125 1.76 14.25 10.45
N CYS A 126 2.86 14.06 11.16
CA CYS A 126 3.82 15.10 11.45
C CYS A 126 5.22 14.73 10.95
N LEU A 127 6.03 15.77 10.65
CA LEU A 127 7.32 15.65 9.95
C LEU A 127 8.42 14.91 10.72
N PHE A 128 8.26 14.63 11.98
CA PHE A 128 9.35 14.06 12.82
C PHE A 128 8.93 12.81 13.59
N ALA A 129 7.81 12.20 13.19
CA ALA A 129 7.28 11.04 13.89
C ALA A 129 7.62 9.69 13.21
N GLN A 130 8.23 9.71 12.01
CA GLN A 130 8.47 8.49 11.24
C GLN A 130 9.53 7.61 11.90
N LEU A 131 9.20 6.35 12.08
CA LEU A 131 10.06 5.35 12.73
C LEU A 131 10.93 4.54 11.75
N SER A 132 10.84 4.81 10.45
CA SER A 132 11.60 4.08 9.44
C SER A 132 11.87 4.92 8.20
N PRO A 133 12.92 4.60 7.42
CA PRO A 133 13.15 5.20 6.11
C PRO A 133 11.97 5.07 5.16
N TYR A 134 11.28 3.91 5.15
CA TYR A 134 10.07 3.71 4.34
C TYR A 134 8.95 4.72 4.68
N ALA A 135 8.68 4.93 5.97
CA ALA A 135 7.67 5.89 6.42
C ALA A 135 8.00 7.31 5.99
N MET A 136 9.27 7.73 6.14
CA MET A 136 9.77 9.01 5.70
C MET A 136 9.63 9.17 4.18
N GLN A 137 10.04 8.17 3.39
CA GLN A 137 9.95 8.19 1.93
C GLN A 137 8.51 8.36 1.45
N LYS A 138 7.54 7.66 2.06
CA LYS A 138 6.12 7.82 1.73
C LYS A 138 5.61 9.22 2.05
N LEU A 139 5.97 9.78 3.21
CA LEU A 139 5.61 11.16 3.56
C LEU A 139 6.24 12.18 2.61
N GLN A 140 7.51 12.00 2.23
CA GLN A 140 8.18 12.85 1.23
C GLN A 140 7.46 12.83 -0.12
N CYS A 141 6.96 11.66 -0.57
CA CYS A 141 6.15 11.57 -1.78
C CYS A 141 4.84 12.37 -1.66
N GLU A 142 4.14 12.30 -0.51
CA GLU A 142 2.94 13.12 -0.27
C GLU A 142 3.27 14.63 -0.34
N MET A 143 4.37 15.05 0.27
CA MET A 143 4.84 16.43 0.21
C MET A 143 5.17 16.87 -1.22
N ALA A 144 5.80 15.99 -2.00
CA ALA A 144 6.08 16.23 -3.41
C ALA A 144 4.79 16.38 -4.22
N LEU A 145 3.81 15.47 -4.06
CA LEU A 145 2.50 15.60 -4.72
C LEU A 145 1.86 16.95 -4.41
N ARG A 146 1.87 17.39 -3.13
CA ARG A 146 1.31 18.68 -2.73
C ARG A 146 2.04 19.86 -3.39
N MET A 147 3.37 19.83 -3.44
CA MET A 147 4.17 20.85 -4.13
C MET A 147 3.86 20.89 -5.63
N TYR A 148 3.78 19.72 -6.29
CA TYR A 148 3.45 19.66 -7.73
C TYR A 148 2.02 20.11 -8.04
N TRP A 149 1.09 19.87 -7.12
CA TRP A 149 -0.25 20.45 -7.20
C TRP A 149 -0.21 21.99 -7.11
N GLN A 150 0.44 22.52 -6.10
CA GLN A 150 0.49 23.97 -5.84
C GLN A 150 1.20 24.76 -6.96
N LEU A 151 2.29 24.23 -7.48
CA LEU A 151 3.11 24.92 -8.47
C LEU A 151 2.66 24.66 -9.92
N TYR A 152 2.18 23.46 -10.20
CA TYR A 152 1.95 23.00 -11.58
C TYR A 152 0.55 22.49 -11.84
N GLY A 153 -0.31 22.39 -10.84
CA GLY A 153 -1.68 21.92 -10.98
C GLY A 153 -1.81 20.43 -11.33
N VAL A 154 -0.81 19.60 -10.98
CA VAL A 154 -0.86 18.13 -11.17
C VAL A 154 -1.83 17.54 -10.17
N ASP A 155 -2.99 17.05 -10.64
CA ASP A 155 -4.02 16.48 -9.78
C ASP A 155 -3.62 15.09 -9.27
N SER A 156 -3.72 14.90 -7.96
CA SER A 156 -3.28 13.68 -7.31
C SER A 156 -3.95 13.45 -5.96
N VAL A 157 -3.86 12.21 -5.46
CA VAL A 157 -4.24 11.81 -4.11
C VAL A 157 -3.25 10.79 -3.59
N ALA A 158 -2.93 10.88 -2.31
CA ALA A 158 -2.17 9.86 -1.59
C ALA A 158 -3.13 9.05 -0.70
N LEU A 159 -3.24 7.76 -0.94
CA LEU A 159 -4.06 6.85 -0.16
C LEU A 159 -3.19 6.16 0.89
N ARG A 160 -3.38 6.50 2.17
CA ARG A 160 -2.65 5.92 3.30
C ARG A 160 -3.24 4.57 3.66
N PHE A 161 -2.71 3.50 3.07
CA PHE A 161 -3.16 2.15 3.35
C PHE A 161 -2.77 1.74 4.76
N PHE A 162 -3.76 1.23 5.50
CA PHE A 162 -3.52 0.53 6.76
C PHE A 162 -3.15 -0.93 6.47
N ASN A 163 -3.24 -1.84 7.43
CA ASN A 163 -2.69 -3.19 7.27
C ASN A 163 -3.51 -4.00 6.25
N VAL A 164 -3.13 -3.92 4.97
CA VAL A 164 -3.84 -4.60 3.88
C VAL A 164 -3.59 -6.10 3.93
N PHE A 165 -4.65 -6.90 3.82
CA PHE A 165 -4.57 -8.35 3.74
C PHE A 165 -5.53 -8.91 2.69
N GLY A 166 -5.28 -10.14 2.23
CA GLY A 166 -6.15 -10.82 1.26
C GLY A 166 -5.47 -11.94 0.50
N PRO A 167 -6.18 -12.59 -0.43
CA PRO A 167 -5.66 -13.65 -1.27
C PRO A 167 -4.41 -13.20 -2.04
N ARG A 168 -3.50 -14.14 -2.31
CA ARG A 168 -2.24 -13.90 -3.04
C ARG A 168 -1.22 -13.02 -2.30
N GLN A 169 -1.45 -12.70 -1.02
CA GLN A 169 -0.44 -12.09 -0.20
C GLN A 169 0.55 -13.16 0.27
N LEU A 170 1.82 -13.01 -0.11
CA LEU A 170 2.85 -14.00 0.18
C LEU A 170 3.41 -13.83 1.59
N GLY A 171 3.46 -14.94 2.33
CA GLY A 171 4.01 -15.02 3.67
C GLY A 171 5.43 -15.60 3.77
N SER A 172 6.03 -16.00 2.65
CA SER A 172 7.35 -16.65 2.61
C SER A 172 8.53 -15.69 2.85
N SER A 173 8.31 -14.38 2.74
CA SER A 173 9.35 -13.38 2.98
C SER A 173 9.58 -13.16 4.47
N PRO A 174 10.84 -12.98 4.94
CA PRO A 174 11.14 -12.57 6.32
C PRO A 174 10.46 -11.28 6.76
N TYR A 175 10.09 -10.44 5.78
CA TYR A 175 9.43 -9.15 5.98
C TYR A 175 7.91 -9.21 5.73
N ALA A 176 7.33 -10.40 5.60
CA ALA A 176 5.90 -10.56 5.40
C ALA A 176 5.08 -10.03 6.59
N GLN A 177 3.87 -9.57 6.31
CA GLN A 177 2.92 -9.23 7.36
C GLN A 177 2.52 -10.49 8.15
N ALA A 178 2.22 -10.32 9.42
CA ALA A 178 2.01 -11.42 10.37
C ALA A 178 0.98 -12.45 9.86
N LEU A 179 -0.21 -11.99 9.43
CA LEU A 179 -1.27 -12.90 8.97
C LEU A 179 -0.82 -13.78 7.79
N ALA A 180 -0.19 -13.19 6.77
CA ALA A 180 0.30 -13.95 5.62
C ALA A 180 1.41 -14.93 6.03
N ALA A 181 2.34 -14.49 6.89
CA ALA A 181 3.42 -15.33 7.41
C ALA A 181 2.87 -16.51 8.22
N TRP A 182 1.87 -16.28 9.06
CA TRP A 182 1.23 -17.34 9.86
C TRP A 182 0.51 -18.37 9.01
N LEU A 183 -0.28 -17.93 8.03
CA LEU A 183 -0.96 -18.86 7.13
C LEU A 183 0.04 -19.69 6.31
N THR A 184 1.11 -19.08 5.82
CA THR A 184 2.17 -19.81 5.12
C THR A 184 2.85 -20.82 6.06
N ALA A 185 3.25 -20.42 7.27
CA ALA A 185 3.86 -21.31 8.24
C ALA A 185 2.94 -22.48 8.62
N TYR A 186 1.65 -22.22 8.82
CA TYR A 186 0.66 -23.26 9.08
C TYR A 186 0.60 -24.29 7.95
N HIS A 187 0.47 -23.84 6.69
CA HIS A 187 0.42 -24.74 5.53
C HIS A 187 1.70 -25.56 5.33
N GLU A 188 2.85 -25.03 5.75
CA GLU A 188 4.14 -25.69 5.70
C GLU A 188 4.43 -26.55 6.97
N GLY A 189 3.51 -26.65 7.91
CA GLY A 189 3.67 -27.39 9.15
C GLY A 189 4.71 -26.79 10.11
N ARG A 190 5.01 -25.50 9.99
CA ARG A 190 5.98 -24.78 10.83
C ARG A 190 5.27 -24.01 11.97
N ASN A 191 6.04 -23.70 13.03
CA ASN A 191 5.59 -22.83 14.10
C ASN A 191 5.28 -21.41 13.58
N LEU A 192 4.24 -20.80 14.13
CA LEU A 192 3.85 -19.44 13.82
C LEU A 192 4.68 -18.46 14.66
N ARG A 193 5.51 -17.66 14.03
CA ARG A 193 6.29 -16.65 14.73
C ARG A 193 5.43 -15.42 15.05
N SER A 194 5.35 -15.04 16.33
CA SER A 194 4.69 -13.83 16.81
C SER A 194 5.67 -12.94 17.56
N ASP A 195 5.95 -11.76 17.02
CA ASP A 195 6.89 -10.81 17.61
C ASP A 195 6.22 -10.08 18.80
N GLY A 196 7.00 -9.85 19.88
CA GLY A 196 6.52 -9.20 21.10
C GLY A 196 5.50 -10.04 21.89
N ASP A 197 4.63 -9.35 22.65
CA ASP A 197 3.60 -9.95 23.50
C ASP A 197 2.31 -10.34 22.76
N GLY A 198 2.18 -9.95 21.49
CA GLY A 198 1.00 -10.19 20.68
C GLY A 198 -0.16 -9.22 20.92
N GLU A 199 -0.01 -8.24 21.81
CA GLU A 199 -1.02 -7.21 22.10
C GLU A 199 -0.93 -5.98 21.18
N GLN A 200 0.03 -5.96 20.24
CA GLN A 200 0.05 -4.96 19.20
C GLN A 200 -1.21 -5.07 18.33
N GLN A 201 -1.86 -3.93 18.08
CA GLN A 201 -3.14 -3.87 17.37
C GLN A 201 -2.98 -3.26 15.99
N ARG A 202 -3.73 -3.79 15.03
CA ARG A 202 -3.73 -3.33 13.65
C ARG A 202 -5.15 -3.09 13.15
N ASP A 203 -5.32 -1.99 12.43
CA ASP A 203 -6.49 -1.79 11.58
C ASP A 203 -6.27 -2.64 10.32
N MET A 204 -6.99 -3.75 10.25
CA MET A 204 -6.86 -4.75 9.19
C MET A 204 -7.81 -4.39 8.04
N CYS A 205 -7.27 -4.02 6.89
CA CYS A 205 -8.03 -3.61 5.71
C CYS A 205 -8.00 -4.71 4.65
N TYR A 206 -9.16 -5.25 4.29
CA TYR A 206 -9.22 -6.25 3.23
C TYR A 206 -8.92 -5.62 1.86
N VAL A 207 -8.22 -6.34 1.00
CA VAL A 207 -7.69 -5.81 -0.26
C VAL A 207 -8.75 -5.22 -1.20
N SER A 208 -9.98 -5.73 -1.18
CA SER A 208 -11.07 -5.14 -1.99
C SER A 208 -11.40 -3.71 -1.56
N ASN A 209 -11.35 -3.39 -0.27
CA ASN A 209 -11.60 -2.03 0.21
C ASN A 209 -10.54 -1.04 -0.32
N VAL A 210 -9.29 -1.50 -0.41
CA VAL A 210 -8.20 -0.72 -0.99
C VAL A 210 -8.40 -0.51 -2.49
N VAL A 211 -8.81 -1.55 -3.21
CA VAL A 211 -9.13 -1.49 -4.64
C VAL A 211 -10.28 -0.52 -4.89
N ASP A 212 -11.36 -0.61 -4.12
CA ASP A 212 -12.52 0.27 -4.25
C ASP A 212 -12.15 1.74 -3.94
N ALA A 213 -11.29 1.98 -2.93
CA ALA A 213 -10.78 3.31 -2.63
C ALA A 213 -9.93 3.88 -3.79
N CYS A 214 -9.07 3.07 -4.42
CA CYS A 214 -8.32 3.48 -5.60
C CYS A 214 -9.24 3.88 -6.76
N ILE A 215 -10.27 3.08 -7.04
CA ILE A 215 -11.22 3.33 -8.12
C ILE A 215 -12.07 4.57 -7.82
N ALA A 216 -12.58 4.72 -6.59
CA ALA A 216 -13.33 5.89 -6.17
C ALA A 216 -12.50 7.18 -6.32
N ALA A 217 -11.22 7.14 -5.95
CA ALA A 217 -10.30 8.26 -6.14
C ALA A 217 -10.05 8.58 -7.63
N ALA A 218 -9.96 7.55 -8.48
CA ALA A 218 -9.81 7.74 -9.92
C ALA A 218 -11.05 8.37 -10.57
N LEU A 219 -12.24 7.98 -10.13
CA LEU A 219 -13.54 8.42 -10.66
C LEU A 219 -14.06 9.72 -10.02
N ALA A 220 -13.41 10.26 -9.01
CA ALA A 220 -13.84 11.49 -8.36
C ALA A 220 -13.98 12.62 -9.39
N SER A 221 -15.17 13.27 -9.44
CA SER A 221 -15.49 14.37 -10.36
C SER A 221 -14.61 15.59 -10.11
N ASP A 222 -14.37 15.89 -8.84
CA ASP A 222 -13.57 17.02 -8.42
C ASP A 222 -12.08 16.70 -8.36
N LYS A 223 -11.26 17.74 -8.48
CA LYS A 223 -9.82 17.61 -8.24
C LYS A 223 -9.56 17.25 -6.79
N LEU A 224 -8.67 16.29 -6.58
CA LEU A 224 -8.30 15.82 -5.24
C LEU A 224 -7.19 16.66 -4.60
N CYS A 225 -6.53 17.54 -5.38
CA CYS A 225 -5.63 18.60 -4.91
C CYS A 225 -4.50 18.09 -3.98
N ALA A 226 -3.98 16.92 -4.31
CA ALA A 226 -2.94 16.23 -3.53
C ALA A 226 -3.34 15.98 -2.05
N LYS A 227 -4.62 15.73 -1.77
CA LYS A 227 -5.06 15.27 -0.45
C LYS A 227 -4.41 13.95 -0.09
N ALA A 228 -4.18 13.76 1.20
CA ALA A 228 -3.90 12.44 1.76
C ALA A 228 -5.20 11.93 2.42
N LEU A 229 -5.55 10.65 2.19
CA LEU A 229 -6.77 10.04 2.72
C LEU A 229 -6.45 8.66 3.33
N ASN A 230 -7.02 8.38 4.48
CA ASN A 230 -6.92 7.09 5.13
C ASN A 230 -7.73 6.02 4.38
N VAL A 231 -7.14 4.83 4.24
CA VAL A 231 -7.81 3.63 3.73
C VAL A 231 -7.61 2.50 4.75
N GLY A 232 -8.54 2.40 5.67
CA GLY A 232 -8.62 1.44 6.76
C GLY A 232 -10.07 0.99 6.95
N CYS A 233 -10.33 0.23 8.02
CA CYS A 233 -11.67 -0.22 8.40
C CYS A 233 -12.23 0.52 9.63
N GLY A 234 -11.44 1.39 10.27
CA GLY A 234 -11.84 2.08 11.50
C GLY A 234 -12.02 1.14 12.69
N GLN A 235 -11.38 -0.02 12.64
CA GLN A 235 -11.38 -1.04 13.70
C GLN A 235 -9.98 -1.60 13.87
N ARG A 236 -9.68 -2.08 15.06
CA ARG A 236 -8.38 -2.64 15.38
C ARG A 236 -8.50 -4.00 16.05
N VAL A 237 -7.60 -4.90 15.73
CA VAL A 237 -7.55 -6.25 16.27
C VAL A 237 -6.11 -6.55 16.72
N SER A 238 -5.95 -7.23 17.88
CA SER A 238 -4.62 -7.64 18.33
C SER A 238 -4.14 -8.91 17.60
N ASN A 239 -2.82 -9.07 17.53
CA ASN A 239 -2.23 -10.29 16.99
C ASN A 239 -2.72 -11.53 17.75
N ASN A 240 -2.87 -11.45 19.08
CA ASN A 240 -3.40 -12.55 19.89
C ASN A 240 -4.84 -12.89 19.52
N ALA A 241 -5.71 -11.90 19.25
CA ALA A 241 -7.07 -12.14 18.80
C ALA A 241 -7.11 -12.80 17.41
N ILE A 242 -6.24 -12.40 16.50
CA ILE A 242 -6.12 -13.06 15.18
C ILE A 242 -5.65 -14.50 15.33
N LEU A 243 -4.64 -14.76 16.17
CA LEU A 243 -4.15 -16.12 16.43
C LEU A 243 -5.23 -17.01 17.06
N ALA A 244 -6.00 -16.47 18.01
CA ALA A 244 -7.13 -17.21 18.62
C ALA A 244 -8.16 -17.58 17.54
N PHE A 245 -8.58 -16.62 16.70
CA PHE A 245 -9.50 -16.86 15.58
C PHE A 245 -8.97 -17.94 14.60
N LEU A 246 -7.68 -17.87 14.26
CA LEU A 246 -7.06 -18.89 13.39
C LEU A 246 -7.08 -20.27 14.07
N GLY A 247 -6.80 -20.34 15.37
CA GLY A 247 -6.83 -21.59 16.15
C GLY A 247 -8.22 -22.23 16.17
N GLU A 248 -9.28 -21.42 16.27
CA GLU A 248 -10.67 -21.91 16.20
C GLU A 248 -11.02 -22.50 14.81
N ARG A 249 -10.44 -21.95 13.75
CA ARG A 249 -10.78 -22.35 12.36
C ARG A 249 -9.88 -23.44 11.79
N LEU A 250 -8.61 -23.43 12.17
CA LEU A 250 -7.58 -24.31 11.59
C LEU A 250 -7.18 -25.46 12.52
N GLY A 251 -7.56 -25.40 13.80
CA GLY A 251 -7.14 -26.31 14.84
C GLY A 251 -5.94 -25.80 15.65
N PRO A 252 -5.33 -26.65 16.49
CA PRO A 252 -4.24 -26.24 17.37
C PRO A 252 -3.07 -25.61 16.64
N LEU A 253 -2.63 -24.44 17.10
CA LEU A 253 -1.49 -23.71 16.54
C LEU A 253 -0.31 -23.73 17.52
N THR A 254 0.89 -23.96 17.03
CA THR A 254 2.12 -23.76 17.80
C THR A 254 2.69 -22.40 17.52
N VAL A 255 2.67 -21.50 18.53
CA VAL A 255 3.13 -20.11 18.40
C VAL A 255 4.47 -19.94 19.12
N GLU A 256 5.47 -19.46 18.38
CA GLU A 256 6.78 -19.10 18.88
C GLU A 256 6.88 -17.58 19.07
N ARG A 257 7.23 -17.13 20.29
CA ARG A 257 7.41 -15.71 20.58
C ARG A 257 8.82 -15.26 20.24
N ALA A 258 8.93 -14.10 19.62
CA ALA A 258 10.18 -13.47 19.24
C ALA A 258 10.23 -12.00 19.74
N PRO A 259 11.42 -11.38 19.81
CA PRO A 259 11.53 -9.97 20.19
C PRO A 259 10.74 -9.03 19.25
N VAL A 260 10.34 -7.86 19.77
CA VAL A 260 9.70 -6.80 18.97
C VAL A 260 10.62 -6.36 17.84
N ARG A 261 10.08 -6.14 16.65
CA ARG A 261 10.84 -5.65 15.50
C ARG A 261 11.10 -4.14 15.60
N PRO A 262 12.32 -3.68 15.28
CA PRO A 262 12.60 -2.25 15.16
C PRO A 262 11.68 -1.57 14.14
N GLY A 263 11.18 -0.37 14.47
CA GLY A 263 10.32 0.41 13.57
C GLY A 263 8.86 -0.04 13.53
N ASP A 264 8.47 -1.04 14.30
CA ASP A 264 7.07 -1.48 14.40
C ASP A 264 6.29 -0.62 15.40
N VAL A 265 5.12 -0.11 14.98
CA VAL A 265 4.23 0.70 15.82
C VAL A 265 3.35 -0.19 16.71
N ARG A 266 3.01 0.29 17.90
CA ARG A 266 2.20 -0.51 18.85
C ARG A 266 0.74 -0.65 18.37
N ILE A 267 0.12 0.42 17.89
CA ILE A 267 -1.29 0.46 17.51
C ILE A 267 -1.46 1.22 16.20
N THR A 268 -2.25 0.68 15.28
CA THR A 268 -2.78 1.42 14.12
C THR A 268 -4.31 1.38 14.15
N HIS A 269 -4.94 2.55 13.96
CA HIS A 269 -6.40 2.70 13.98
C HIS A 269 -6.79 3.92 13.13
N ALA A 270 -7.37 3.71 11.97
CA ALA A 270 -7.76 4.76 11.05
C ALA A 270 -8.97 5.54 11.57
N ASP A 271 -8.93 6.86 11.49
CA ASP A 271 -10.14 7.65 11.30
C ASP A 271 -10.52 7.58 9.83
N ILE A 272 -11.70 7.08 9.53
CA ILE A 272 -12.21 6.89 8.15
C ILE A 272 -13.31 7.90 7.80
N SER A 273 -13.52 8.93 8.61
CA SER A 273 -14.59 9.92 8.41
C SER A 273 -14.41 10.75 7.14
N ALA A 274 -13.19 10.95 6.67
CA ALA A 274 -12.86 11.66 5.43
C ALA A 274 -12.85 10.75 4.18
N ALA A 275 -12.95 9.43 4.36
CA ALA A 275 -12.97 8.50 3.24
C ALA A 275 -14.25 8.69 2.40
N PRO A 276 -14.17 8.65 1.05
CA PRO A 276 -15.36 8.63 0.23
C PRO A 276 -16.19 7.38 0.59
N ALA A 277 -17.51 7.55 0.72
CA ALA A 277 -18.40 6.44 1.02
C ALA A 277 -18.17 5.28 0.02
N PRO A 278 -18.14 4.01 0.48
CA PRO A 278 -17.97 2.89 -0.41
C PRO A 278 -19.07 2.93 -1.47
N MET A 279 -18.68 2.73 -2.73
CA MET A 279 -19.68 2.59 -3.80
C MET A 279 -20.59 1.43 -3.41
N SER A 280 -21.87 1.74 -3.11
CA SER A 280 -22.86 0.72 -2.84
C SER A 280 -22.90 -0.24 -4.03
N SER A 281 -22.67 -1.52 -3.77
CA SER A 281 -22.88 -2.58 -4.75
C SER A 281 -24.36 -2.56 -5.16
N SER A 282 -24.66 -1.97 -6.30
CA SER A 282 -25.93 -2.13 -7.00
C SER A 282 -25.93 -3.44 -7.78
#